data_3228e75955baccf5e8041b2dc0f4f297
#
_entry.id   3228e75955baccf5e8041b2dc0f4f297
#
_cell.length_a   1.000
_cell.length_b   1.000
_cell.length_c   1.000
_cell.angle_alpha   90.00
_cell.angle_beta   90.00
_cell.angle_gamma   90.00
#
_symmetry.space_group_name_H-M   'P 1'
#
loop_
_entity.id
_entity.type
_entity.pdbx_description
1 polymer ?
#
loop_
_entity_poly.entity_id
_entity_poly.type
_entity_poly.pdbx_seq_one_letter_code
_entity_poly.pdbx_strand_id
1 'polypeptide(L)'
;MNKEQQICFFNGRIFTGDEWMNQAYITTSDGKVRSIEAIPSDSEGSGAFNEIDLEGGLLVPALIDIQLYGGNGKLFGENPSVEALQATVNYSLSGAAQLILPTVATNRDEVVFAAIDAVRQYWNEGGKGVAGLHLEGPFLNPQKKGAHASDHMQEPTVENIEKLLNYGRGVIRMMTIAPELFSDEAIYLLQSAEVILSAGHSNATYEQANAAFARGINVCTHLFNAMSPLSHRAPGLVGAILDHPAVMSSIVADGYHVDIAAIRIAKQVMKDRLFLITDAVTENESGYYRHQLKGDRYCMPDGTLSGSALTMLSAVRFCIDKVGIEESEAFRMASLYPAKVLGLEKELGKIAPGYNAQWSWIGVHDSVRPISLHEVREEA
;
A
#
# COMPACT_ATOMS: atom_id res chain seq x y z
N MET A 1 -16.42 2.74 -28.73
CA MET A 1 -15.51 1.58 -28.84
C MET A 1 -14.10 2.14 -28.85
N ASN A 2 -13.33 1.94 -27.78
CA ASN A 2 -11.91 2.28 -27.81
C ASN A 2 -11.22 1.33 -28.79
N LYS A 3 -10.47 1.91 -29.73
CA LYS A 3 -9.72 1.11 -30.71
C LYS A 3 -8.69 0.25 -29.98
N GLU A 4 -8.50 -0.96 -30.45
CA GLU A 4 -7.38 -1.81 -30.05
C GLU A 4 -6.07 -1.05 -30.36
N GLN A 5 -5.16 -1.03 -29.40
CA GLN A 5 -3.89 -0.34 -29.50
C GLN A 5 -2.77 -1.33 -29.21
N GLN A 6 -1.85 -1.48 -30.13
CA GLN A 6 -0.64 -2.26 -29.97
C GLN A 6 0.55 -1.32 -29.74
N ILE A 7 1.33 -1.57 -28.71
CA ILE A 7 2.48 -0.78 -28.29
C ILE A 7 3.70 -1.69 -28.27
N CYS A 8 4.78 -1.26 -28.89
CA CYS A 8 6.09 -1.90 -28.83
C CYS A 8 6.90 -1.26 -27.71
N PHE A 9 7.26 -2.01 -26.71
CA PHE A 9 8.20 -1.59 -25.67
C PHE A 9 9.56 -2.22 -25.94
N PHE A 10 10.59 -1.41 -26.02
CA PHE A 10 11.96 -1.85 -26.37
C PHE A 10 13.01 -1.11 -25.56
N ASN A 11 14.30 -1.51 -25.72
CA ASN A 11 15.45 -0.91 -25.05
C ASN A 11 15.30 -0.81 -23.54
N GLY A 12 14.85 -1.90 -22.89
CA GLY A 12 14.68 -1.98 -21.45
C GLY A 12 14.21 -3.36 -21.00
N ARG A 13 13.78 -3.47 -19.75
CA ARG A 13 13.28 -4.71 -19.17
C ARG A 13 11.82 -4.56 -18.75
N ILE A 14 11.01 -5.54 -19.03
CA ILE A 14 9.57 -5.57 -18.71
C ILE A 14 9.34 -6.66 -17.68
N PHE A 15 8.87 -6.28 -16.50
CA PHE A 15 8.41 -7.23 -15.49
C PHE A 15 6.92 -7.48 -15.65
N THR A 16 6.54 -8.68 -16.02
CA THR A 16 5.11 -9.02 -16.23
C THR A 16 4.34 -9.28 -14.93
N GLY A 17 5.06 -9.38 -13.80
CA GLY A 17 4.55 -9.90 -12.53
C GLY A 17 4.94 -11.37 -12.30
N ASP A 18 5.14 -12.11 -13.38
CA ASP A 18 5.60 -13.51 -13.33
C ASP A 18 7.06 -13.65 -13.79
N GLU A 19 7.44 -13.01 -14.87
CA GLU A 19 8.76 -13.10 -15.51
C GLU A 19 9.26 -11.76 -16.04
N TRP A 20 10.56 -11.72 -16.41
CA TRP A 20 11.19 -10.60 -17.09
C TRP A 20 11.30 -10.84 -18.58
N MET A 21 10.99 -9.80 -19.37
CA MET A 21 11.16 -9.75 -20.83
C MET A 21 12.05 -8.56 -21.20
N ASN A 22 12.82 -8.65 -22.27
CA ASN A 22 13.66 -7.54 -22.73
C ASN A 22 12.93 -6.57 -23.64
N GLN A 23 11.99 -7.07 -24.42
CA GLN A 23 11.12 -6.28 -25.32
C GLN A 23 9.85 -7.05 -25.60
N ALA A 24 8.73 -6.33 -25.78
CA ALA A 24 7.45 -6.97 -26.05
C ALA A 24 6.50 -6.05 -26.82
N TYR A 25 5.62 -6.66 -27.63
CA TYR A 25 4.38 -6.04 -28.05
C TYR A 25 3.31 -6.25 -26.99
N ILE A 26 2.70 -5.15 -26.53
CA ILE A 26 1.57 -5.22 -25.61
C ILE A 26 0.35 -4.62 -26.32
N THR A 27 -0.65 -5.45 -26.52
CA THR A 27 -1.93 -5.02 -27.11
C THR A 27 -2.92 -4.70 -26.01
N THR A 28 -3.59 -3.57 -26.14
CA THR A 28 -4.59 -3.11 -25.16
C THR A 28 -5.91 -2.75 -25.83
N SER A 29 -7.01 -2.94 -25.14
CA SER A 29 -8.33 -2.48 -25.55
C SER A 29 -9.18 -2.22 -24.30
N ASP A 30 -9.94 -1.13 -24.30
CA ASP A 30 -10.81 -0.72 -23.20
C ASP A 30 -10.08 -0.60 -21.84
N GLY A 31 -8.81 -0.14 -21.87
CA GLY A 31 -7.99 0.04 -20.67
C GLY A 31 -7.42 -1.26 -20.10
N LYS A 32 -7.57 -2.39 -20.81
CA LYS A 32 -7.04 -3.69 -20.38
C LYS A 32 -6.05 -4.27 -21.37
N VAL A 33 -5.10 -5.05 -20.86
CA VAL A 33 -4.19 -5.85 -21.68
C VAL A 33 -4.98 -6.94 -22.39
N ARG A 34 -4.75 -7.12 -23.69
CA ARG A 34 -5.31 -8.21 -24.52
C ARG A 34 -4.28 -9.31 -24.78
N SER A 35 -3.07 -8.91 -25.14
CA SER A 35 -1.95 -9.83 -25.31
C SER A 35 -0.64 -9.18 -24.88
N ILE A 36 0.34 -10.00 -24.58
CA ILE A 36 1.75 -9.65 -24.44
C ILE A 36 2.56 -10.68 -25.20
N GLU A 37 3.42 -10.23 -26.11
CA GLU A 37 4.16 -11.09 -27.01
C GLU A 37 5.64 -10.65 -27.00
N ALA A 38 6.55 -11.56 -26.65
CA ALA A 38 7.97 -11.30 -26.70
C ALA A 38 8.42 -11.02 -28.15
N ILE A 39 9.26 -10.01 -28.32
CA ILE A 39 9.90 -9.73 -29.60
C ILE A 39 11.25 -10.43 -29.61
N PRO A 40 11.58 -11.25 -30.66
CA PRO A 40 12.89 -11.81 -30.81
C PRO A 40 13.99 -10.74 -30.86
N SER A 41 15.13 -10.97 -30.24
CA SER A 41 16.23 -9.99 -30.10
C SER A 41 16.75 -9.45 -31.43
N ASP A 42 16.56 -10.22 -32.52
CA ASP A 42 17.07 -9.92 -33.85
C ASP A 42 16.03 -9.21 -34.76
N SER A 43 14.86 -8.86 -34.21
CA SER A 43 13.80 -8.18 -34.95
C SER A 43 14.10 -6.67 -34.96
N GLU A 44 14.31 -6.08 -36.13
CA GLU A 44 14.23 -4.63 -36.30
C GLU A 44 12.78 -4.20 -36.10
N GLY A 45 12.55 -3.10 -35.36
CA GLY A 45 11.22 -2.55 -35.11
C GLY A 45 10.44 -2.40 -36.44
N SER A 46 9.21 -2.83 -36.50
CA SER A 46 8.45 -2.92 -37.76
C SER A 46 7.94 -1.58 -38.29
N GLY A 47 8.21 -0.46 -37.62
CA GLY A 47 7.77 0.89 -38.02
C GLY A 47 6.26 1.11 -38.14
N ALA A 48 5.45 0.12 -37.76
CA ALA A 48 4.00 0.10 -37.95
C ALA A 48 3.20 0.30 -36.66
N PHE A 49 3.87 0.41 -35.48
CA PHE A 49 3.24 0.47 -34.17
C PHE A 49 3.69 1.71 -33.39
N ASN A 50 2.92 2.08 -32.38
CA ASN A 50 3.39 3.02 -31.37
C ASN A 50 4.57 2.38 -30.63
N GLU A 51 5.72 3.02 -30.66
CA GLU A 51 6.95 2.53 -30.04
C GLU A 51 7.28 3.36 -28.80
N ILE A 52 7.61 2.70 -27.70
CA ILE A 52 8.07 3.33 -26.48
C ILE A 52 9.47 2.80 -26.14
N ASP A 53 10.45 3.69 -26.23
CA ASP A 53 11.81 3.42 -25.75
C ASP A 53 11.84 3.48 -24.24
N LEU A 54 12.24 2.37 -23.59
CA LEU A 54 12.41 2.31 -22.16
C LEU A 54 13.74 2.91 -21.68
N GLU A 55 14.61 3.36 -22.59
CA GLU A 55 15.87 4.07 -22.29
C GLU A 55 16.78 3.28 -21.31
N GLY A 56 16.81 1.96 -21.45
CA GLY A 56 17.52 1.07 -20.52
C GLY A 56 16.81 0.84 -19.18
N GLY A 57 15.64 1.44 -18.97
CA GLY A 57 14.87 1.34 -17.75
C GLY A 57 13.98 0.09 -17.65
N LEU A 58 13.05 0.15 -16.72
CA LEU A 58 12.10 -0.94 -16.41
C LEU A 58 10.68 -0.51 -16.71
N LEU A 59 9.89 -1.40 -17.28
CA LEU A 59 8.43 -1.34 -17.27
C LEU A 59 7.93 -2.36 -16.25
N VAL A 60 7.16 -1.91 -15.27
CA VAL A 60 6.63 -2.76 -14.20
C VAL A 60 5.12 -2.52 -14.00
N PRO A 61 4.35 -3.49 -13.47
CA PRO A 61 3.01 -3.21 -12.99
C PRO A 61 3.02 -2.03 -12.04
N ALA A 62 2.02 -1.17 -12.09
CA ALA A 62 1.89 -0.06 -11.17
C ALA A 62 1.96 -0.55 -9.72
N LEU A 63 2.77 0.11 -8.90
CA LEU A 63 2.90 -0.22 -7.48
C LEU A 63 1.67 0.27 -6.71
N ILE A 64 1.44 -0.32 -5.56
CA ILE A 64 0.27 -0.09 -4.70
C ILE A 64 0.74 0.17 -3.27
N ASP A 65 0.28 1.27 -2.68
CA ASP A 65 0.58 1.61 -1.29
C ASP A 65 -0.71 1.74 -0.48
N ILE A 66 -0.95 0.80 0.41
CA ILE A 66 -2.19 0.76 1.18
C ILE A 66 -2.07 1.38 2.58
N GLN A 67 -0.94 2.05 2.86
CA GLN A 67 -0.76 2.82 4.10
C GLN A 67 0.28 3.93 3.92
N LEU A 68 -0.21 5.17 3.77
CA LEU A 68 0.58 6.40 3.80
C LEU A 68 -0.30 7.57 4.26
N TYR A 69 0.27 8.51 5.01
CA TYR A 69 -0.48 9.55 5.72
C TYR A 69 -0.40 10.93 5.05
N GLY A 70 0.47 11.08 4.08
CA GLY A 70 0.65 12.33 3.38
C GLY A 70 1.88 12.33 2.48
N GLY A 71 2.17 13.49 1.91
CA GLY A 71 3.33 13.70 1.06
C GLY A 71 3.40 15.13 0.57
N ASN A 72 4.56 15.53 0.02
CA ASN A 72 4.77 16.87 -0.52
C ASN A 72 4.38 17.99 0.45
N GLY A 73 4.72 17.83 1.75
CA GLY A 73 4.48 18.83 2.79
C GLY A 73 3.03 18.90 3.29
N LYS A 74 2.15 17.95 2.92
CA LYS A 74 0.75 17.91 3.38
C LYS A 74 0.45 16.58 4.06
N LEU A 75 0.12 16.67 5.36
CA LEU A 75 -0.33 15.54 6.16
C LEU A 75 -1.86 15.45 6.05
N PHE A 76 -2.38 14.36 5.46
CA PHE A 76 -3.81 14.24 5.16
C PHE A 76 -4.68 14.25 6.41
N GLY A 77 -4.24 13.58 7.49
CA GLY A 77 -4.96 13.53 8.76
C GLY A 77 -4.90 14.81 9.60
N GLU A 78 -4.10 15.82 9.22
CA GLU A 78 -4.06 17.11 9.91
C GLU A 78 -5.05 18.10 9.29
N ASN A 79 -5.11 18.16 7.97
CA ASN A 79 -6.02 19.04 7.24
C ASN A 79 -6.61 18.28 6.03
N PRO A 80 -7.61 17.41 6.27
CA PRO A 80 -8.22 16.63 5.21
C PRO A 80 -8.87 17.52 4.16
N SER A 81 -8.36 17.43 2.92
CA SER A 81 -8.83 18.22 1.78
C SER A 81 -8.46 17.52 0.47
N VAL A 82 -9.15 17.88 -0.60
CA VAL A 82 -8.82 17.42 -1.96
C VAL A 82 -7.37 17.76 -2.33
N GLU A 83 -6.92 18.94 -1.91
CA GLU A 83 -5.55 19.41 -2.16
C GLU A 83 -4.50 18.55 -1.41
N ALA A 84 -4.75 18.22 -0.12
CA ALA A 84 -3.85 17.33 0.63
C ALA A 84 -3.84 15.92 0.06
N LEU A 85 -5.00 15.45 -0.39
CA LEU A 85 -5.13 14.15 -1.04
C LEU A 85 -4.38 14.10 -2.38
N GLN A 86 -4.49 15.15 -3.21
CA GLN A 86 -3.74 15.26 -4.46
C GLN A 86 -2.23 15.33 -4.22
N ALA A 87 -1.78 16.02 -3.17
CA ALA A 87 -0.37 16.06 -2.78
C ALA A 87 0.14 14.66 -2.39
N THR A 88 -0.67 13.89 -1.66
CA THR A 88 -0.37 12.50 -1.29
C THR A 88 -0.29 11.60 -2.52
N VAL A 89 -1.24 11.72 -3.47
CA VAL A 89 -1.23 11.00 -4.75
C VAL A 89 0.03 11.34 -5.55
N ASN A 90 0.37 12.62 -5.67
CA ASN A 90 1.55 13.05 -6.42
C ASN A 90 2.85 12.50 -5.78
N TYR A 91 2.92 12.46 -4.45
CA TYR A 91 4.03 11.84 -3.74
C TYR A 91 4.12 10.33 -4.05
N SER A 92 3.01 9.63 -4.01
CA SER A 92 3.00 8.18 -4.29
C SER A 92 3.41 7.88 -5.74
N LEU A 93 2.95 8.70 -6.69
CA LEU A 93 3.33 8.58 -8.11
C LEU A 93 4.83 8.76 -8.34
N SER A 94 5.51 9.65 -7.59
CA SER A 94 6.96 9.80 -7.66
C SER A 94 7.73 8.55 -7.22
N GLY A 95 7.07 7.66 -6.47
CA GLY A 95 7.57 6.35 -6.06
C GLY A 95 6.95 5.18 -6.81
N ALA A 96 6.41 5.41 -8.02
CA ALA A 96 5.79 4.40 -8.88
C ALA A 96 4.46 3.79 -8.34
N ALA A 97 3.94 4.23 -7.20
CA ALA A 97 2.66 3.76 -6.69
C ALA A 97 1.51 4.59 -7.30
N GLN A 98 0.69 3.92 -8.11
CA GLN A 98 -0.44 4.54 -8.81
C GLN A 98 -1.79 4.27 -8.17
N LEU A 99 -1.85 3.38 -7.18
CA LEU A 99 -3.03 3.11 -6.38
C LEU A 99 -2.66 3.20 -4.90
N ILE A 100 -3.43 3.98 -4.14
CA ILE A 100 -3.18 4.18 -2.72
C ILE A 100 -4.45 4.03 -1.88
N LEU A 101 -4.25 3.71 -0.60
CA LEU A 101 -5.19 4.01 0.46
C LEU A 101 -4.59 5.12 1.34
N PRO A 102 -4.95 6.40 1.10
CA PRO A 102 -4.57 7.46 2.03
C PRO A 102 -5.05 7.08 3.43
N THR A 103 -4.19 7.31 4.42
CA THR A 103 -4.41 6.80 5.77
C THR A 103 -4.62 7.95 6.75
N VAL A 104 -5.59 7.77 7.64
CA VAL A 104 -5.81 8.67 8.78
C VAL A 104 -5.52 7.89 10.06
N ALA A 105 -4.51 8.34 10.81
CA ALA A 105 -4.22 7.83 12.13
C ALA A 105 -5.31 8.25 13.12
N THR A 106 -5.42 7.53 14.25
CA THR A 106 -6.37 7.83 15.34
C THR A 106 -6.53 9.33 15.57
N ASN A 107 -7.73 9.85 15.37
CA ASN A 107 -8.01 11.29 15.43
C ASN A 107 -9.44 11.54 15.95
N ARG A 108 -9.79 12.83 16.09
CA ARG A 108 -11.15 13.25 16.39
C ARG A 108 -12.10 12.88 15.25
N ASP A 109 -13.35 12.60 15.57
CA ASP A 109 -14.36 12.20 14.58
C ASP A 109 -14.52 13.26 13.46
N GLU A 110 -14.42 14.56 13.80
CA GLU A 110 -14.52 15.63 12.81
C GLU A 110 -13.43 15.54 11.73
N VAL A 111 -12.22 15.14 12.11
CA VAL A 111 -11.10 14.95 11.18
C VAL A 111 -11.34 13.70 10.32
N VAL A 112 -11.81 12.62 10.92
CA VAL A 112 -12.13 11.38 10.19
C VAL A 112 -13.25 11.64 9.18
N PHE A 113 -14.31 12.35 9.58
CA PHE A 113 -15.42 12.67 8.68
C PHE A 113 -14.99 13.64 7.56
N ALA A 114 -14.17 14.63 7.87
CA ALA A 114 -13.60 15.51 6.84
C ALA A 114 -12.72 14.73 5.83
N ALA A 115 -11.97 13.73 6.29
CA ALA A 115 -11.19 12.88 5.40
C ALA A 115 -12.08 12.02 4.48
N ILE A 116 -13.17 11.49 5.01
CA ILE A 116 -14.18 10.76 4.21
C ILE A 116 -14.79 11.69 3.14
N ASP A 117 -15.14 12.91 3.52
CA ASP A 117 -15.70 13.90 2.58
C ASP A 117 -14.69 14.32 1.52
N ALA A 118 -13.42 14.51 1.89
CA ALA A 118 -12.35 14.83 0.96
C ALA A 118 -12.16 13.72 -0.10
N VAL A 119 -12.22 12.44 0.30
CA VAL A 119 -12.15 11.31 -0.64
C VAL A 119 -13.36 11.30 -1.58
N ARG A 120 -14.57 11.50 -1.07
CA ARG A 120 -15.79 11.60 -1.91
C ARG A 120 -15.69 12.74 -2.92
N GLN A 121 -15.28 13.91 -2.46
CA GLN A 121 -15.10 15.08 -3.33
C GLN A 121 -14.04 14.83 -4.39
N TYR A 122 -12.88 14.25 -4.01
CA TYR A 122 -11.82 13.89 -4.94
C TYR A 122 -12.34 12.97 -6.05
N TRP A 123 -13.11 11.94 -5.72
CA TRP A 123 -13.70 11.04 -6.72
C TRP A 123 -14.74 11.76 -7.61
N ASN A 124 -15.59 12.62 -7.04
CA ASN A 124 -16.58 13.38 -7.79
C ASN A 124 -15.94 14.37 -8.78
N GLU A 125 -14.75 14.85 -8.47
CA GLU A 125 -13.95 15.71 -9.34
C GLU A 125 -13.13 14.93 -10.39
N GLY A 126 -13.30 13.60 -10.45
CA GLY A 126 -12.61 12.73 -11.40
C GLY A 126 -11.21 12.31 -10.97
N GLY A 127 -10.85 12.51 -9.72
CA GLY A 127 -9.58 12.08 -9.12
C GLY A 127 -9.35 10.58 -9.26
N LYS A 128 -8.11 10.19 -9.53
CA LYS A 128 -7.70 8.80 -9.77
C LYS A 128 -6.63 8.36 -8.77
N GLY A 129 -6.42 7.04 -8.67
CA GLY A 129 -5.35 6.48 -7.84
C GLY A 129 -5.68 6.31 -6.37
N VAL A 130 -6.89 6.68 -5.91
CA VAL A 130 -7.36 6.48 -4.53
C VAL A 130 -8.42 5.39 -4.52
N ALA A 131 -8.13 4.26 -3.87
CA ALA A 131 -9.01 3.08 -3.82
C ALA A 131 -9.96 3.07 -2.61
N GLY A 132 -9.93 4.10 -1.80
CA GLY A 132 -10.67 4.25 -0.55
C GLY A 132 -9.80 4.87 0.54
N LEU A 133 -10.31 4.91 1.75
CA LEU A 133 -9.63 5.41 2.94
C LEU A 133 -9.19 4.23 3.82
N HIS A 134 -7.97 4.30 4.33
CA HIS A 134 -7.51 3.45 5.42
C HIS A 134 -7.62 4.24 6.75
N LEU A 135 -8.36 3.72 7.71
CA LEU A 135 -8.36 4.24 9.07
C LEU A 135 -7.43 3.40 9.94
N GLU A 136 -6.36 3.99 10.44
CA GLU A 136 -5.54 3.34 11.44
C GLU A 136 -6.03 3.73 12.83
N GLY A 137 -6.88 2.88 13.39
CA GLY A 137 -7.69 3.18 14.57
C GLY A 137 -9.08 3.74 14.20
N PRO A 138 -9.80 4.32 15.18
CA PRO A 138 -9.42 4.65 16.56
C PRO A 138 -9.44 3.47 17.55
N PHE A 139 -9.78 2.28 17.13
CA PHE A 139 -10.00 1.11 17.97
C PHE A 139 -8.71 0.30 18.17
N LEU A 140 -7.69 0.95 18.76
CA LEU A 140 -6.37 0.41 19.01
C LEU A 140 -6.16 0.11 20.49
N ASN A 141 -5.20 -0.76 20.81
CA ASN A 141 -4.85 -1.05 22.20
C ASN A 141 -3.92 0.05 22.76
N PRO A 142 -4.32 0.77 23.83
CA PRO A 142 -3.51 1.84 24.42
C PRO A 142 -2.10 1.41 24.84
N GLN A 143 -1.90 0.13 25.17
CA GLN A 143 -0.58 -0.41 25.50
C GLN A 143 0.35 -0.52 24.27
N LYS A 144 -0.22 -0.43 23.07
CA LYS A 144 0.46 -0.52 21.78
C LYS A 144 0.21 0.72 20.91
N LYS A 145 -0.01 1.86 21.54
CA LYS A 145 -0.38 3.10 20.85
C LYS A 145 0.67 3.59 19.84
N GLY A 146 1.96 3.28 20.03
CA GLY A 146 3.00 3.88 19.19
C GLY A 146 2.94 5.42 19.23
N ALA A 147 2.92 6.05 18.07
CA ALA A 147 2.77 7.50 17.91
C ALA A 147 1.32 8.01 17.97
N HIS A 148 0.31 7.11 18.08
CA HIS A 148 -1.10 7.50 18.06
C HIS A 148 -1.53 8.32 19.26
N ALA A 149 -2.48 9.24 19.02
CA ALA A 149 -3.11 10.07 20.02
C ALA A 149 -4.03 9.25 20.94
N SER A 150 -3.54 8.88 22.13
CA SER A 150 -4.29 8.05 23.09
C SER A 150 -5.63 8.66 23.48
N ASP A 151 -5.72 10.00 23.54
CA ASP A 151 -6.93 10.72 23.93
C ASP A 151 -8.07 10.62 22.89
N HIS A 152 -7.75 10.14 21.69
CA HIS A 152 -8.71 9.91 20.62
C HIS A 152 -8.96 8.44 20.33
N MET A 153 -8.34 7.54 21.09
CA MET A 153 -8.68 6.12 21.03
C MET A 153 -10.08 5.88 21.59
N GLN A 154 -10.81 4.99 20.95
CA GLN A 154 -12.18 4.67 21.30
C GLN A 154 -12.33 3.16 21.56
N GLU A 155 -13.33 2.81 22.34
CA GLU A 155 -13.76 1.42 22.48
C GLU A 155 -14.55 0.99 21.26
N PRO A 156 -14.36 -0.26 20.75
CA PRO A 156 -15.05 -0.76 19.56
C PRO A 156 -16.49 -1.21 19.90
N THR A 157 -17.29 -0.28 20.44
CA THR A 157 -18.72 -0.55 20.68
C THR A 157 -19.48 -0.57 19.37
N VAL A 158 -20.60 -1.30 19.33
CA VAL A 158 -21.51 -1.33 18.17
C VAL A 158 -21.91 0.09 17.77
N GLU A 159 -22.25 0.95 18.75
CA GLU A 159 -22.65 2.34 18.51
C GLU A 159 -21.54 3.15 17.81
N ASN A 160 -20.29 3.06 18.28
CA ASN A 160 -19.16 3.78 17.69
C ASN A 160 -18.88 3.30 16.26
N ILE A 161 -19.00 1.99 16.02
CA ILE A 161 -18.80 1.39 14.69
C ILE A 161 -19.92 1.80 13.75
N GLU A 162 -21.18 1.72 14.18
CA GLU A 162 -22.33 2.15 13.36
C GLU A 162 -22.26 3.63 13.00
N LYS A 163 -21.90 4.50 13.95
CA LYS A 163 -21.69 5.92 13.69
C LYS A 163 -20.66 6.13 12.57
N LEU A 164 -19.52 5.44 12.64
CA LEU A 164 -18.46 5.53 11.65
C LEU A 164 -18.90 4.99 10.28
N LEU A 165 -19.53 3.81 10.25
CA LEU A 165 -19.99 3.17 9.03
C LEU A 165 -21.15 3.93 8.36
N ASN A 166 -22.08 4.50 9.14
CA ASN A 166 -23.17 5.30 8.59
C ASN A 166 -22.67 6.51 7.82
N TYR A 167 -21.54 7.09 8.25
CA TYR A 167 -20.91 8.19 7.54
C TYR A 167 -19.95 7.73 6.43
N GLY A 168 -19.13 6.71 6.69
CA GLY A 168 -17.99 6.31 5.85
C GLY A 168 -18.23 5.14 4.91
N ARG A 169 -19.44 4.56 4.85
CA ARG A 169 -19.72 3.41 3.98
C ARG A 169 -19.37 3.69 2.52
N GLY A 170 -18.67 2.76 1.89
CA GLY A 170 -18.19 2.87 0.52
C GLY A 170 -16.93 3.72 0.35
N VAL A 171 -16.47 4.43 1.41
CA VAL A 171 -15.21 5.19 1.42
C VAL A 171 -14.16 4.50 2.28
N ILE A 172 -14.54 4.07 3.50
CA ILE A 172 -13.63 3.32 4.37
C ILE A 172 -13.40 1.94 3.73
N ARG A 173 -12.21 1.73 3.19
CA ARG A 173 -11.84 0.48 2.54
C ARG A 173 -11.09 -0.46 3.46
N MET A 174 -10.29 0.08 4.39
CA MET A 174 -9.48 -0.68 5.32
C MET A 174 -9.50 -0.05 6.70
N MET A 175 -9.41 -0.86 7.73
CA MET A 175 -9.27 -0.39 9.11
C MET A 175 -8.25 -1.24 9.85
N THR A 176 -7.25 -0.59 10.45
CA THR A 176 -6.35 -1.22 11.41
C THR A 176 -6.97 -1.19 12.80
N ILE A 177 -7.05 -2.34 13.44
CA ILE A 177 -7.71 -2.56 14.72
C ILE A 177 -6.88 -3.43 15.67
N ALA A 178 -7.11 -3.29 16.97
CA ALA A 178 -6.65 -4.23 18.00
C ALA A 178 -7.73 -5.31 18.21
N PRO A 179 -7.63 -6.48 17.54
CA PRO A 179 -8.74 -7.42 17.45
C PRO A 179 -9.15 -8.05 18.79
N GLU A 180 -8.26 -8.05 19.78
CA GLU A 180 -8.55 -8.53 21.12
C GLU A 180 -9.56 -7.68 21.89
N LEU A 181 -9.85 -6.47 21.39
CA LEU A 181 -10.82 -5.56 22.00
C LEU A 181 -12.24 -5.73 21.45
N PHE A 182 -12.40 -6.48 20.34
CA PHE A 182 -13.62 -6.54 19.56
C PHE A 182 -14.52 -7.72 19.94
N SER A 183 -15.83 -7.44 20.05
CA SER A 183 -16.87 -8.48 20.04
C SER A 183 -17.05 -9.05 18.61
N ASP A 184 -17.67 -10.24 18.53
CA ASP A 184 -18.00 -10.86 17.24
C ASP A 184 -18.98 -9.99 16.43
N GLU A 185 -19.93 -9.35 17.09
CA GLU A 185 -20.90 -8.44 16.46
C GLU A 185 -20.20 -7.22 15.84
N ALA A 186 -19.24 -6.62 16.55
CA ALA A 186 -18.46 -5.49 16.07
C ALA A 186 -17.63 -5.83 14.82
N ILE A 187 -16.99 -7.01 14.79
CA ILE A 187 -16.28 -7.52 13.62
C ILE A 187 -17.24 -7.75 12.46
N TYR A 188 -18.38 -8.41 12.71
CA TYR A 188 -19.38 -8.70 11.69
C TYR A 188 -19.93 -7.44 11.03
N LEU A 189 -20.18 -6.37 11.79
CA LEU A 189 -20.63 -5.09 11.24
C LEU A 189 -19.63 -4.49 10.24
N LEU A 190 -18.35 -4.45 10.60
CA LEU A 190 -17.30 -3.92 9.72
C LEU A 190 -17.12 -4.78 8.46
N GLN A 191 -17.12 -6.12 8.61
CA GLN A 191 -17.01 -7.04 7.48
C GLN A 191 -18.23 -6.96 6.55
N SER A 192 -19.44 -6.81 7.11
CA SER A 192 -20.68 -6.65 6.34
C SER A 192 -20.72 -5.33 5.56
N ALA A 193 -19.91 -4.35 5.96
CA ALA A 193 -19.70 -3.10 5.23
C ALA A 193 -18.52 -3.17 4.22
N GLU A 194 -17.98 -4.38 3.98
CA GLU A 194 -16.86 -4.66 3.08
C GLU A 194 -15.55 -3.95 3.48
N VAL A 195 -15.39 -3.63 4.78
CA VAL A 195 -14.15 -3.07 5.32
C VAL A 195 -13.13 -4.19 5.52
N ILE A 196 -11.95 -4.03 4.96
CA ILE A 196 -10.80 -4.92 5.16
C ILE A 196 -10.26 -4.67 6.57
N LEU A 197 -10.33 -5.68 7.45
CA LEU A 197 -9.80 -5.58 8.80
C LEU A 197 -8.35 -6.04 8.85
N SER A 198 -7.49 -5.17 9.41
CA SER A 198 -6.08 -5.43 9.60
C SER A 198 -5.72 -5.41 11.09
N ALA A 199 -5.12 -6.47 11.60
CA ALA A 199 -4.67 -6.50 12.98
C ALA A 199 -3.37 -5.70 13.15
N GLY A 200 -3.40 -4.68 13.98
CA GLY A 200 -2.26 -3.82 14.29
C GLY A 200 -2.48 -3.03 15.57
N HIS A 201 -1.44 -2.40 16.11
CA HIS A 201 -1.50 -1.69 17.37
C HIS A 201 -2.20 -2.51 18.47
N SER A 202 -1.79 -3.78 18.56
CA SER A 202 -2.48 -4.83 19.31
C SER A 202 -1.54 -5.52 20.30
N ASN A 203 -2.04 -5.75 21.50
CA ASN A 203 -1.35 -6.52 22.52
C ASN A 203 -1.93 -7.94 22.66
N ALA A 204 -2.55 -8.45 21.59
CA ALA A 204 -3.14 -9.79 21.58
C ALA A 204 -2.11 -10.87 21.94
N THR A 205 -2.52 -11.85 22.72
CA THR A 205 -1.76 -13.09 22.88
C THR A 205 -1.79 -13.89 21.58
N TYR A 206 -0.98 -14.94 21.49
CA TYR A 206 -0.98 -15.86 20.36
C TYR A 206 -2.38 -16.47 20.12
N GLU A 207 -3.06 -16.88 21.20
CA GLU A 207 -4.39 -17.47 21.16
C GLU A 207 -5.45 -16.45 20.70
N GLN A 208 -5.39 -15.21 21.23
CA GLN A 208 -6.29 -14.14 20.83
C GLN A 208 -6.11 -13.77 19.35
N ALA A 209 -4.87 -13.72 18.89
CA ALA A 209 -4.56 -13.46 17.48
C ALA A 209 -5.12 -14.56 16.56
N ASN A 210 -4.91 -15.84 16.88
CA ASN A 210 -5.46 -16.94 16.12
C ASN A 210 -7.00 -16.96 16.15
N ALA A 211 -7.61 -16.62 17.28
CA ALA A 211 -9.07 -16.46 17.36
C ALA A 211 -9.57 -15.32 16.43
N ALA A 212 -8.81 -14.22 16.33
CA ALA A 212 -9.11 -13.13 15.41
C ALA A 212 -8.99 -13.56 13.93
N PHE A 213 -7.95 -14.32 13.60
CA PHE A 213 -7.77 -14.88 12.25
C PHE A 213 -8.89 -15.84 11.87
N ALA A 214 -9.34 -16.69 12.80
CA ALA A 214 -10.49 -17.56 12.60
C ALA A 214 -11.82 -16.81 12.36
N ARG A 215 -11.91 -15.54 12.80
CA ARG A 215 -13.03 -14.63 12.53
C ARG A 215 -12.91 -13.87 11.20
N GLY A 216 -11.90 -14.21 10.35
CA GLY A 216 -11.73 -13.63 9.03
C GLY A 216 -10.85 -12.38 8.97
N ILE A 217 -10.11 -12.03 10.04
CA ILE A 217 -9.10 -10.98 9.99
C ILE A 217 -7.83 -11.57 9.38
N ASN A 218 -7.64 -11.38 8.08
CA ASN A 218 -6.60 -12.05 7.30
C ASN A 218 -5.41 -11.14 6.93
N VAL A 219 -5.39 -9.91 7.44
CA VAL A 219 -4.35 -8.92 7.18
C VAL A 219 -3.81 -8.39 8.50
N CYS A 220 -2.52 -8.05 8.52
CA CYS A 220 -1.87 -7.40 9.66
C CYS A 220 -1.06 -6.19 9.19
N THR A 221 -1.03 -5.14 10.00
CA THR A 221 -0.42 -3.86 9.72
C THR A 221 1.02 -3.83 10.25
N HIS A 222 1.99 -3.40 9.43
CA HIS A 222 3.40 -3.12 9.75
C HIS A 222 4.04 -4.09 10.78
N LEU A 223 4.20 -5.35 10.34
CA LEU A 223 4.76 -6.46 11.14
C LEU A 223 5.90 -6.00 12.07
N PHE A 224 5.88 -6.43 13.31
CA PHE A 224 6.73 -6.10 14.45
C PHE A 224 6.39 -4.78 15.15
N ASN A 225 5.92 -3.76 14.45
CA ASN A 225 5.68 -2.43 15.01
C ASN A 225 4.37 -2.41 15.80
N ALA A 226 4.41 -1.86 17.01
CA ALA A 226 3.27 -1.75 17.91
C ALA A 226 2.46 -3.06 18.08
N MET A 227 3.14 -4.21 18.10
CA MET A 227 2.58 -5.54 18.31
C MET A 227 3.10 -6.18 19.62
N SER A 228 2.39 -7.17 20.18
CA SER A 228 2.96 -8.07 21.17
C SER A 228 4.08 -8.90 20.53
N PRO A 229 5.31 -8.89 21.10
CA PRO A 229 6.50 -9.42 20.44
C PRO A 229 6.54 -10.95 20.42
N LEU A 230 7.30 -11.52 19.50
CA LEU A 230 7.64 -12.93 19.48
C LEU A 230 8.62 -13.26 20.61
N SER A 231 8.15 -14.00 21.59
CA SER A 231 8.96 -14.59 22.66
C SER A 231 8.80 -16.11 22.66
N HIS A 232 9.84 -16.84 23.06
CA HIS A 232 9.84 -18.31 23.00
C HIS A 232 8.76 -19.00 23.86
N ARG A 233 8.17 -18.31 24.83
CA ARG A 233 7.07 -18.81 25.68
C ARG A 233 5.77 -18.03 25.54
N ALA A 234 5.81 -16.89 24.89
CA ALA A 234 4.67 -16.04 24.61
C ALA A 234 4.84 -15.46 23.20
N PRO A 235 4.45 -16.20 22.13
CA PRO A 235 4.73 -15.78 20.75
C PRO A 235 4.02 -14.48 20.33
N GLY A 236 2.95 -14.10 21.02
CA GLY A 236 2.21 -12.87 20.75
C GLY A 236 1.60 -12.82 19.38
N LEU A 237 1.20 -11.62 18.97
CA LEU A 237 0.66 -11.37 17.63
C LEU A 237 1.70 -11.64 16.54
N VAL A 238 2.96 -11.22 16.74
CA VAL A 238 4.05 -11.47 15.79
C VAL A 238 4.22 -12.94 15.52
N GLY A 239 4.25 -13.78 16.57
CA GLY A 239 4.37 -15.23 16.42
C GLY A 239 3.17 -15.85 15.70
N ALA A 240 1.95 -15.40 16.00
CA ALA A 240 0.74 -15.87 15.34
C ALA A 240 0.73 -15.56 13.85
N ILE A 241 1.17 -14.35 13.44
CA ILE A 241 1.29 -13.96 12.03
C ILE A 241 2.30 -14.84 11.29
N LEU A 242 3.47 -15.03 11.88
CA LEU A 242 4.54 -15.82 11.25
C LEU A 242 4.15 -17.28 11.09
N ASP A 243 3.49 -17.86 12.08
CA ASP A 243 3.08 -19.28 12.12
C ASP A 243 1.84 -19.58 11.27
N HIS A 244 0.94 -18.59 11.05
CA HIS A 244 -0.30 -18.79 10.32
C HIS A 244 -0.05 -19.00 8.81
N PRO A 245 -0.68 -20.01 8.15
CA PRO A 245 -0.37 -20.35 6.75
C PRO A 245 -0.89 -19.34 5.72
N ALA A 246 -1.88 -18.50 6.05
CA ALA A 246 -2.60 -17.68 5.07
C ALA A 246 -2.66 -16.18 5.40
N VAL A 247 -2.45 -15.78 6.66
CA VAL A 247 -2.51 -14.36 7.06
C VAL A 247 -1.38 -13.58 6.37
N MET A 248 -1.75 -12.47 5.74
CA MET A 248 -0.82 -11.54 5.11
C MET A 248 -0.43 -10.42 6.07
N SER A 249 0.77 -9.90 5.96
CA SER A 249 1.17 -8.72 6.74
C SER A 249 1.96 -7.74 5.91
N SER A 250 1.70 -6.47 6.12
CA SER A 250 2.57 -5.42 5.61
C SER A 250 3.85 -5.30 6.43
N ILE A 251 4.88 -4.70 5.82
CA ILE A 251 6.15 -4.37 6.48
C ILE A 251 6.70 -3.05 5.94
N VAL A 252 7.32 -2.27 6.83
CA VAL A 252 8.03 -1.03 6.47
C VAL A 252 9.51 -1.36 6.33
N ALA A 253 10.01 -1.30 5.10
CA ALA A 253 11.37 -1.72 4.77
C ALA A 253 12.30 -0.51 4.59
N ASP A 254 12.66 0.15 5.70
CA ASP A 254 13.55 1.31 5.75
C ASP A 254 14.81 1.06 6.61
N GLY A 255 14.89 -0.08 7.29
CA GLY A 255 15.99 -0.41 8.20
C GLY A 255 15.91 0.28 9.57
N TYR A 256 14.87 1.09 9.83
CA TYR A 256 14.61 1.77 11.11
C TYR A 256 13.39 1.20 11.81
N HIS A 257 12.28 1.06 11.09
CA HIS A 257 11.08 0.39 11.59
C HIS A 257 11.33 -1.09 11.82
N VAL A 258 12.09 -1.71 10.93
CA VAL A 258 12.45 -3.13 11.02
C VAL A 258 13.89 -3.33 10.59
N ASP A 259 14.69 -4.01 11.42
CA ASP A 259 16.06 -4.37 11.10
C ASP A 259 16.11 -5.31 9.88
N ILE A 260 17.17 -5.16 9.06
CA ILE A 260 17.38 -5.94 7.84
C ILE A 260 17.30 -7.46 8.10
N ALA A 261 17.86 -7.93 9.21
CA ALA A 261 17.82 -9.35 9.56
C ALA A 261 16.39 -9.81 9.88
N ALA A 262 15.59 -8.96 10.55
CA ALA A 262 14.20 -9.27 10.85
C ALA A 262 13.33 -9.30 9.58
N ILE A 263 13.55 -8.36 8.63
CA ILE A 263 12.88 -8.38 7.32
C ILE A 263 13.21 -9.69 6.58
N ARG A 264 14.48 -10.09 6.55
CA ARG A 264 14.92 -11.30 5.88
C ARG A 264 14.29 -12.56 6.48
N ILE A 265 14.24 -12.67 7.80
CA ILE A 265 13.61 -13.80 8.51
C ILE A 265 12.11 -13.82 8.22
N ALA A 266 11.42 -12.69 8.35
CA ALA A 266 10.01 -12.57 8.05
C ALA A 266 9.70 -13.00 6.60
N LYS A 267 10.52 -12.55 5.64
CA LYS A 267 10.35 -12.94 4.22
C LYS A 267 10.52 -14.44 3.99
N GLN A 268 11.52 -15.06 4.62
CA GLN A 268 11.73 -16.51 4.51
C GLN A 268 10.55 -17.32 5.04
N VAL A 269 9.94 -16.88 6.13
CA VAL A 269 8.80 -17.56 6.77
C VAL A 269 7.49 -17.26 6.04
N MET A 270 7.23 -16.00 5.73
CA MET A 270 5.94 -15.55 5.20
C MET A 270 5.83 -15.69 3.68
N LYS A 271 6.95 -15.68 2.95
CA LYS A 271 6.96 -15.82 1.47
C LYS A 271 6.09 -14.75 0.81
N ASP A 272 5.08 -15.18 0.03
CA ASP A 272 4.14 -14.31 -0.70
C ASP A 272 3.05 -13.67 0.18
N ARG A 273 3.07 -13.91 1.48
CA ARG A 273 2.19 -13.28 2.47
C ARG A 273 2.75 -11.97 3.04
N LEU A 274 4.04 -11.65 2.79
CA LEU A 274 4.67 -10.41 3.23
C LEU A 274 4.68 -9.39 2.09
N PHE A 275 4.10 -8.21 2.31
CA PHE A 275 4.03 -7.13 1.32
C PHE A 275 4.52 -5.79 1.88
N LEU A 276 4.84 -4.85 1.00
CA LEU A 276 5.37 -3.54 1.36
C LEU A 276 4.24 -2.53 1.56
N ILE A 277 4.45 -1.64 2.52
CA ILE A 277 3.82 -0.33 2.64
C ILE A 277 4.91 0.70 2.90
N THR A 278 4.63 1.96 2.62
CA THR A 278 5.57 3.00 2.98
C THR A 278 5.42 3.44 4.42
N ASP A 279 4.21 3.51 4.93
CA ASP A 279 3.94 4.17 6.22
C ASP A 279 4.45 5.62 6.21
N ALA A 280 4.42 6.25 5.01
CA ALA A 280 5.05 7.54 4.78
C ALA A 280 4.25 8.68 5.41
N VAL A 281 4.99 9.59 6.04
CA VAL A 281 4.49 10.85 6.55
C VAL A 281 5.25 12.01 5.90
N THR A 282 4.90 13.23 6.26
CA THR A 282 5.64 14.44 5.89
C THR A 282 5.85 15.31 7.11
N GLU A 283 6.79 16.26 7.05
CA GLU A 283 6.98 17.22 8.14
C GLU A 283 5.69 17.93 8.48
N ASN A 284 5.43 18.06 9.76
CA ASN A 284 4.28 18.77 10.30
C ASN A 284 4.63 19.37 11.66
N GLU A 285 4.40 20.68 11.82
CA GLU A 285 4.72 21.41 13.04
C GLU A 285 3.48 21.66 13.91
N SER A 286 2.27 21.43 13.36
CA SER A 286 1.00 21.73 14.01
C SER A 286 0.28 20.45 14.49
N GLY A 287 -0.76 20.64 15.29
CA GLY A 287 -1.61 19.56 15.78
C GLY A 287 -0.89 18.56 16.69
N TYR A 288 -1.44 17.37 16.74
CA TYR A 288 -0.89 16.27 17.55
C TYR A 288 0.31 15.60 16.83
N TYR A 289 0.16 15.30 15.55
CA TYR A 289 1.15 14.54 14.77
C TYR A 289 2.25 15.46 14.23
N ARG A 290 3.15 15.90 15.13
CA ARG A 290 4.28 16.78 14.77
C ARG A 290 5.48 15.94 14.34
N HIS A 291 5.49 15.57 13.06
CA HIS A 291 6.56 14.79 12.47
C HIS A 291 7.78 15.66 12.14
N GLN A 292 8.91 15.33 12.71
CA GLN A 292 10.20 15.99 12.49
C GLN A 292 11.13 15.07 11.73
N LEU A 293 11.67 15.50 10.59
CA LEU A 293 12.64 14.73 9.84
C LEU A 293 13.99 14.70 10.59
N LYS A 294 14.48 13.50 10.89
CA LYS A 294 15.78 13.25 11.53
C LYS A 294 16.60 12.31 10.65
N GLY A 295 17.40 12.90 9.75
CA GLY A 295 18.09 12.16 8.71
C GLY A 295 17.10 11.68 7.66
N ASP A 296 16.81 10.39 7.60
CA ASP A 296 15.97 9.72 6.63
C ASP A 296 14.71 9.06 7.24
N ARG A 297 14.33 9.48 8.46
CA ARG A 297 13.15 8.99 9.18
C ARG A 297 12.44 10.11 9.91
N TYR A 298 11.16 9.90 10.20
CA TYR A 298 10.37 10.84 10.98
C TYR A 298 10.21 10.40 12.43
N CYS A 299 10.29 11.38 13.35
CA CYS A 299 10.06 11.16 14.77
C CYS A 299 9.11 12.22 15.32
N MET A 300 8.35 11.86 16.35
CA MET A 300 7.65 12.79 17.21
C MET A 300 8.65 13.63 18.03
N PRO A 301 8.24 14.77 18.60
CA PRO A 301 9.12 15.61 19.42
C PRO A 301 9.79 14.88 20.59
N ASP A 302 9.17 13.85 21.14
CA ASP A 302 9.70 12.98 22.20
C ASP A 302 10.70 11.93 21.72
N GLY A 303 10.92 11.85 20.41
CA GLY A 303 11.81 10.90 19.78
C GLY A 303 11.17 9.59 19.35
N THR A 304 9.88 9.38 19.61
CA THR A 304 9.14 8.22 19.12
C THR A 304 9.16 8.18 17.60
N LEU A 305 9.53 7.05 16.99
CA LEU A 305 9.46 6.83 15.55
C LEU A 305 7.99 6.96 15.10
N SER A 306 7.72 7.74 14.06
CA SER A 306 6.35 8.17 13.75
C SER A 306 5.99 8.13 12.26
N GLY A 307 6.57 7.22 11.54
CA GLY A 307 6.39 7.01 10.12
C GLY A 307 7.68 7.14 9.32
N SER A 308 7.63 6.76 8.07
CA SER A 308 8.80 6.71 7.20
C SER A 308 8.89 7.90 6.24
N ALA A 309 10.07 8.05 5.62
CA ALA A 309 10.31 8.94 4.48
C ALA A 309 10.36 8.15 3.14
N LEU A 310 9.85 6.92 3.12
CA LEU A 310 9.91 6.04 1.96
C LEU A 310 8.92 6.46 0.87
N THR A 311 9.38 6.35 -0.37
CA THR A 311 8.49 6.07 -1.49
C THR A 311 8.39 4.55 -1.71
N MET A 312 7.38 4.06 -2.41
CA MET A 312 7.25 2.62 -2.65
C MET A 312 8.44 2.06 -3.43
N LEU A 313 8.94 2.78 -4.43
CA LEU A 313 10.13 2.38 -5.17
C LEU A 313 11.36 2.31 -4.27
N SER A 314 11.56 3.27 -3.35
CA SER A 314 12.69 3.22 -2.42
C SER A 314 12.61 2.02 -1.47
N ALA A 315 11.41 1.62 -1.04
CA ALA A 315 11.20 0.39 -0.26
C ALA A 315 11.55 -0.87 -1.08
N VAL A 316 11.15 -0.92 -2.35
CA VAL A 316 11.53 -2.01 -3.28
C VAL A 316 13.06 -2.07 -3.43
N ARG A 317 13.72 -0.94 -3.69
CA ARG A 317 15.19 -0.88 -3.82
C ARG A 317 15.89 -1.30 -2.53
N PHE A 318 15.39 -0.85 -1.38
CA PHE A 318 15.93 -1.28 -0.09
C PHE A 318 15.85 -2.81 0.08
N CYS A 319 14.73 -3.42 -0.29
CA CYS A 319 14.55 -4.87 -0.26
C CYS A 319 15.57 -5.59 -1.15
N ILE A 320 15.82 -5.09 -2.35
CA ILE A 320 16.78 -5.67 -3.29
C ILE A 320 18.22 -5.48 -2.78
N ASP A 321 18.61 -4.25 -2.52
CA ASP A 321 20.02 -3.85 -2.34
C ASP A 321 20.53 -4.16 -0.94
N LYS A 322 19.70 -4.06 0.08
CA LYS A 322 20.08 -4.21 1.49
C LYS A 322 19.62 -5.52 2.11
N VAL A 323 18.38 -5.92 1.85
CA VAL A 323 17.85 -7.18 2.40
C VAL A 323 18.31 -8.38 1.59
N GLY A 324 18.52 -8.22 0.26
CA GLY A 324 18.87 -9.29 -0.66
C GLY A 324 17.66 -10.10 -1.13
N ILE A 325 16.48 -9.47 -1.21
CA ILE A 325 15.30 -10.05 -1.81
C ILE A 325 15.45 -10.00 -3.34
N GLU A 326 15.08 -11.07 -4.02
CA GLU A 326 15.13 -11.16 -5.46
C GLU A 326 14.23 -10.08 -6.10
N GLU A 327 14.70 -9.49 -7.21
CA GLU A 327 14.10 -8.29 -7.82
C GLU A 327 12.62 -8.48 -8.18
N SER A 328 12.27 -9.57 -8.85
CA SER A 328 10.87 -9.88 -9.19
C SER A 328 10.00 -10.03 -7.95
N GLU A 329 10.55 -10.60 -6.89
CA GLU A 329 9.83 -10.79 -5.64
C GLU A 329 9.62 -9.45 -4.90
N ALA A 330 10.60 -8.57 -4.88
CA ALA A 330 10.46 -7.23 -4.30
C ALA A 330 9.37 -6.41 -5.04
N PHE A 331 9.30 -6.50 -6.37
CA PHE A 331 8.23 -5.87 -7.14
C PHE A 331 6.85 -6.51 -6.85
N ARG A 332 6.75 -7.86 -6.68
CA ARG A 332 5.48 -8.49 -6.26
C ARG A 332 5.03 -8.04 -4.88
N MET A 333 5.95 -7.85 -3.94
CA MET A 333 5.66 -7.32 -2.61
C MET A 333 5.05 -5.91 -2.65
N ALA A 334 5.32 -5.13 -3.69
CA ALA A 334 4.81 -3.76 -3.86
C ALA A 334 3.65 -3.66 -4.88
N SER A 335 3.27 -4.74 -5.56
CA SER A 335 2.24 -4.72 -6.60
C SER A 335 1.19 -5.81 -6.41
N LEU A 336 1.53 -7.06 -6.72
CA LEU A 336 0.60 -8.19 -6.69
C LEU A 336 0.09 -8.52 -5.28
N TYR A 337 0.94 -8.44 -4.25
CA TYR A 337 0.53 -8.83 -2.90
C TYR A 337 -0.39 -7.82 -2.25
N PRO A 338 -0.14 -6.49 -2.30
CA PRO A 338 -1.14 -5.53 -1.85
C PRO A 338 -2.41 -5.55 -2.72
N ALA A 339 -2.33 -5.90 -4.02
CA ALA A 339 -3.53 -6.13 -4.84
C ALA A 339 -4.38 -7.30 -4.30
N LYS A 340 -3.75 -8.41 -3.84
CA LYS A 340 -4.45 -9.53 -3.18
C LYS A 340 -5.18 -9.07 -1.91
N VAL A 341 -4.54 -8.21 -1.11
CA VAL A 341 -5.18 -7.65 0.10
C VAL A 341 -6.44 -6.87 -0.25
N LEU A 342 -6.41 -6.12 -1.34
CA LEU A 342 -7.55 -5.33 -1.82
C LEU A 342 -8.61 -6.15 -2.58
N GLY A 343 -8.35 -7.44 -2.87
CA GLY A 343 -9.20 -8.28 -3.72
C GLY A 343 -9.15 -7.90 -5.21
N LEU A 344 -8.06 -7.24 -5.63
CA LEU A 344 -7.84 -6.74 -6.99
C LEU A 344 -6.76 -7.52 -7.77
N GLU A 345 -6.33 -8.67 -7.27
CA GLU A 345 -5.24 -9.48 -7.85
C GLU A 345 -5.54 -10.06 -9.24
N LYS A 346 -6.79 -9.98 -9.70
CA LYS A 346 -7.21 -10.36 -11.06
C LYS A 346 -7.23 -9.18 -12.04
N GLU A 347 -7.01 -7.97 -11.52
CA GLU A 347 -7.07 -6.72 -12.28
C GLU A 347 -5.77 -5.94 -12.23
N LEU A 348 -5.01 -6.05 -11.13
CA LEU A 348 -3.80 -5.28 -10.84
C LEU A 348 -2.64 -6.17 -10.40
N GLY A 349 -1.42 -5.63 -10.49
CA GLY A 349 -0.21 -6.29 -10.03
C GLY A 349 0.48 -7.15 -11.08
N LYS A 350 -0.07 -7.23 -12.32
CA LYS A 350 0.56 -7.90 -13.46
C LYS A 350 0.37 -7.14 -14.76
N ILE A 351 1.26 -7.41 -15.73
CA ILE A 351 1.09 -7.08 -17.13
C ILE A 351 0.71 -8.38 -17.85
N ALA A 352 -0.58 -8.68 -17.90
CA ALA A 352 -1.09 -9.94 -18.44
C ALA A 352 -2.50 -9.76 -19.04
N PRO A 353 -2.95 -10.62 -19.96
CA PRO A 353 -4.29 -10.54 -20.52
C PRO A 353 -5.38 -10.48 -19.43
N GLY A 354 -6.30 -9.51 -19.58
CA GLY A 354 -7.39 -9.24 -18.65
C GLY A 354 -7.06 -8.22 -17.55
N TYR A 355 -5.80 -7.94 -17.27
CA TYR A 355 -5.37 -6.94 -16.30
C TYR A 355 -5.50 -5.52 -16.83
N ASN A 356 -5.67 -4.57 -15.93
CA ASN A 356 -5.71 -3.15 -16.27
C ASN A 356 -4.34 -2.70 -16.79
N ALA A 357 -4.35 -1.89 -17.84
CA ALA A 357 -3.14 -1.34 -18.44
C ALA A 357 -2.65 -0.13 -17.60
N GLN A 358 -2.17 -0.43 -16.41
CA GLN A 358 -1.59 0.51 -15.46
C GLN A 358 -0.18 0.06 -15.12
N TRP A 359 0.80 0.81 -15.64
CA TRP A 359 2.21 0.48 -15.54
C TRP A 359 3.03 1.68 -15.14
N SER A 360 4.20 1.43 -14.54
CA SER A 360 5.20 2.44 -14.23
C SER A 360 6.47 2.17 -15.01
N TRP A 361 6.97 3.20 -15.69
CA TRP A 361 8.32 3.22 -16.20
C TRP A 361 9.26 3.73 -15.12
N ILE A 362 10.37 3.03 -14.91
CA ILE A 362 11.42 3.37 -13.95
C ILE A 362 12.73 3.47 -14.72
N GLY A 363 13.26 4.68 -14.84
CA GLY A 363 14.53 4.95 -15.51
C GLY A 363 15.74 4.44 -14.72
N VAL A 364 16.90 4.42 -15.36
CA VAL A 364 18.17 3.93 -14.79
C VAL A 364 18.63 4.68 -13.53
N HIS A 365 18.13 5.88 -13.28
CA HIS A 365 18.41 6.69 -12.08
C HIS A 365 17.17 6.84 -11.18
N ASP A 366 16.29 5.85 -11.21
CA ASP A 366 15.04 5.81 -10.43
C ASP A 366 14.09 7.01 -10.69
N SER A 367 14.23 7.68 -11.84
CA SER A 367 13.20 8.56 -12.34
C SER A 367 11.95 7.74 -12.66
N VAL A 368 10.76 8.26 -12.31
CA VAL A 368 9.50 7.52 -12.45
C VAL A 368 8.52 8.31 -13.30
N ARG A 369 7.86 7.62 -14.21
CA ARG A 369 6.64 8.13 -14.87
C ARG A 369 5.58 7.03 -14.97
N PRO A 370 4.31 7.35 -14.72
CA PRO A 370 3.22 6.44 -15.06
C PRO A 370 3.15 6.30 -16.58
N ILE A 371 2.90 5.10 -17.08
CA ILE A 371 2.54 4.87 -18.48
C ILE A 371 1.03 4.76 -18.54
N SER A 372 0.37 5.78 -19.08
CA SER A 372 -1.06 5.74 -19.35
C SER A 372 -1.32 5.64 -20.84
N LEU A 373 -2.34 4.87 -21.24
CA LEU A 373 -2.72 4.69 -22.65
C LEU A 373 -3.22 5.98 -23.31
N HIS A 374 -3.47 7.04 -22.55
CA HIS A 374 -3.86 8.35 -23.09
C HIS A 374 -2.65 9.17 -23.55
N GLU A 375 -1.49 9.00 -22.94
CA GLU A 375 -0.27 9.74 -23.29
C GLU A 375 0.37 9.25 -24.58
N VAL A 376 0.18 7.97 -24.93
CA VAL A 376 0.65 7.37 -26.19
C VAL A 376 -0.03 8.01 -27.44
N ARG A 377 -1.07 8.83 -27.26
CA ARG A 377 -1.80 9.48 -28.35
C ARG A 377 -1.25 10.85 -28.77
N GLU A 378 -0.42 11.49 -27.96
CA GLU A 378 0.02 12.87 -28.21
C GLU A 378 1.41 12.96 -28.85
N GLU A 379 2.17 11.86 -28.90
CA GLU A 379 3.51 11.83 -29.53
C GLU A 379 3.51 11.19 -30.94
N ALA A 380 2.34 10.91 -31.51
CA ALA A 380 2.20 10.29 -32.86
C ALA A 380 1.71 11.29 -33.91
#